data_0f45401b1fb334e8e3903683300dd871
#
_entry.id   0f45401b1fb334e8e3903683300dd871
#
_cell.length_a   1.000
_cell.length_b   1.000
_cell.length_c   1.000
_cell.angle_alpha   90.00
_cell.angle_beta   90.00
_cell.angle_gamma   90.00
#
_symmetry.space_group_name_H-M   'P 1'
#
loop_
_entity.id
_entity.type
_entity.pdbx_description
1 polymer ?
#
loop_
_entity_poly.entity_id
_entity_poly.type
_entity_poly.pdbx_seq_one_letter_code
_entity_poly.pdbx_strand_id
1 'polypeptide(L)'
;MIRSGRAQVAVVGGSEAALTYGSWKGWIALQAMSDDTCRPFSVNRRGMVLGEGAAALVLEDYEHARARGAHIFAELAGYGATSDAHHITAPHGRGAEAAIQAAHADAGLPLDTPILISSHGTGTPLNDRIESAALRNVYGDRLAQHRVIATKSSHGHLIGGGGALELVTAIQAMNAGVVPAILNSLGPDPEAEAPLAWVREERSFDAVISNSFAFGGLNAALIARRV
;
A
#
# COMPACT_ATOMS: atom_id res chain seq x y z
N MET A 1 15.99 1.67 13.81
CA MET A 1 17.14 0.93 14.42
C MET A 1 18.35 0.93 13.49
N ILE A 2 18.22 0.56 12.20
CA ILE A 2 19.32 0.60 11.23
C ILE A 2 19.88 2.03 11.09
N ARG A 3 19.06 3.02 10.68
CA ARG A 3 19.47 4.43 10.55
C ARG A 3 20.12 5.05 11.80
N SER A 4 19.79 4.55 12.98
CA SER A 4 20.39 5.03 14.25
C SER A 4 21.63 4.24 14.69
N GLY A 5 22.12 3.30 13.88
CA GLY A 5 23.29 2.48 14.16
C GLY A 5 23.12 1.45 15.28
N ARG A 6 21.89 1.24 15.77
CA ARG A 6 21.61 0.26 16.85
C ARG A 6 21.53 -1.18 16.37
N ALA A 7 21.36 -1.39 15.06
CA ALA A 7 21.39 -2.70 14.42
C ALA A 7 21.93 -2.54 13.00
N GLN A 8 22.70 -3.51 12.53
CA GLN A 8 23.15 -3.58 11.15
C GLN A 8 22.17 -4.37 10.27
N VAL A 9 21.50 -5.35 10.86
CA VAL A 9 20.52 -6.21 10.20
C VAL A 9 19.27 -6.35 11.07
N ALA A 10 18.10 -6.35 10.46
CA ALA A 10 16.83 -6.61 11.13
C ALA A 10 15.91 -7.42 10.21
N VAL A 11 15.27 -8.44 10.76
CA VAL A 11 14.15 -9.12 10.09
C VAL A 11 12.87 -8.41 10.50
N VAL A 12 12.11 -7.93 9.50
CA VAL A 12 10.85 -7.21 9.70
C VAL A 12 9.77 -7.85 8.85
N GLY A 13 8.52 -7.75 9.28
CA GLY A 13 7.43 -8.32 8.50
C GLY A 13 6.11 -8.24 9.23
N GLY A 14 5.13 -8.94 8.68
CA GLY A 14 3.81 -9.08 9.26
C GLY A 14 3.21 -10.43 8.88
N SER A 15 2.34 -10.93 9.73
CA SER A 15 1.61 -12.17 9.50
C SER A 15 0.17 -12.03 9.98
N GLU A 16 -0.73 -12.81 9.36
CA GLU A 16 -2.12 -12.87 9.76
C GLU A 16 -2.68 -14.27 9.55
N ALA A 17 -3.43 -14.75 10.51
CA ALA A 17 -4.15 -16.02 10.49
C ALA A 17 -5.51 -15.87 11.21
N ALA A 18 -6.29 -14.88 10.78
CA ALA A 18 -7.53 -14.45 11.46
C ALA A 18 -8.81 -15.05 10.84
N LEU A 19 -8.73 -16.01 9.91
CA LEU A 19 -9.91 -16.64 9.31
C LEU A 19 -10.59 -17.62 10.28
N THR A 20 -10.90 -17.12 11.46
CA THR A 20 -11.70 -17.84 12.47
C THR A 20 -13.15 -17.39 12.40
N TYR A 21 -14.07 -18.24 12.87
CA TYR A 21 -15.50 -17.92 12.87
C TYR A 21 -15.80 -16.61 13.62
N GLY A 22 -15.19 -16.40 14.78
CA GLY A 22 -15.41 -15.19 15.59
C GLY A 22 -14.90 -13.92 14.91
N SER A 23 -13.69 -13.96 14.37
CA SER A 23 -13.11 -12.84 13.62
C SER A 23 -13.95 -12.50 12.39
N TRP A 24 -14.29 -13.50 11.59
CA TRP A 24 -15.12 -13.32 10.40
C TRP A 24 -16.48 -12.69 10.72
N LYS A 25 -17.17 -13.16 11.77
CA LYS A 25 -18.44 -12.58 12.24
C LYS A 25 -18.27 -11.14 12.73
N GLY A 26 -17.16 -10.83 13.40
CA GLY A 26 -16.84 -9.46 13.82
C GLY A 26 -16.72 -8.50 12.64
N TRP A 27 -16.00 -8.88 11.58
CA TRP A 27 -15.87 -8.07 10.37
C TRP A 27 -17.18 -7.93 9.59
N ILE A 28 -18.02 -8.95 9.55
CA ILE A 28 -19.40 -8.83 9.00
C ILE A 28 -20.21 -7.81 9.78
N ALA A 29 -20.15 -7.85 11.12
CA ALA A 29 -20.88 -6.90 11.97
C ALA A 29 -20.43 -5.45 11.76
N LEU A 30 -19.17 -5.22 11.37
CA LEU A 30 -18.63 -3.91 10.97
C LEU A 30 -19.08 -3.48 9.55
N GLN A 31 -19.81 -4.31 8.82
CA GLN A 31 -20.26 -4.05 7.45
C GLN A 31 -19.11 -3.70 6.48
N ALA A 32 -17.92 -4.24 6.72
CA ALA A 32 -16.71 -3.98 5.93
C ALA A 32 -16.40 -5.09 4.91
N MET A 33 -17.14 -6.22 4.97
CA MET A 33 -16.89 -7.40 4.14
C MET A 33 -17.75 -7.43 2.89
N SER A 34 -17.15 -7.86 1.78
CA SER A 34 -17.86 -8.27 0.58
C SER A 34 -18.44 -9.69 0.75
N ASP A 35 -19.56 -9.95 0.09
CA ASP A 35 -20.22 -11.25 0.05
C ASP A 35 -19.70 -12.17 -1.08
N ASP A 36 -18.88 -11.66 -1.98
CA ASP A 36 -18.33 -12.43 -3.09
C ASP A 36 -16.81 -12.25 -3.26
N THR A 37 -16.33 -11.06 -3.65
CA THR A 37 -14.89 -10.84 -3.91
C THR A 37 -14.48 -9.39 -3.62
N CYS A 38 -13.16 -9.17 -3.50
CA CYS A 38 -12.57 -7.84 -3.33
C CYS A 38 -12.43 -7.15 -4.70
N ARG A 39 -13.02 -5.94 -4.85
CA ARG A 39 -13.02 -5.13 -6.07
C ARG A 39 -12.52 -3.71 -5.80
N PRO A 40 -11.24 -3.49 -5.49
CA PRO A 40 -10.76 -2.15 -5.20
C PRO A 40 -11.05 -1.17 -6.33
N PHE A 41 -11.53 0.03 -5.98
CA PHE A 41 -11.83 1.15 -6.90
C PHE A 41 -12.86 0.87 -8.00
N SER A 42 -13.50 -0.29 -7.99
CA SER A 42 -14.51 -0.67 -8.98
C SER A 42 -15.89 -0.16 -8.59
N VAL A 43 -16.72 0.10 -9.60
CA VAL A 43 -18.17 0.24 -9.38
C VAL A 43 -18.69 -1.03 -8.67
N ASN A 44 -19.73 -0.87 -7.86
CA ASN A 44 -20.33 -1.99 -7.11
C ASN A 44 -19.36 -2.73 -6.16
N ARG A 45 -18.23 -2.10 -5.75
CA ARG A 45 -17.45 -2.62 -4.63
C ARG A 45 -18.29 -2.62 -3.37
N ARG A 46 -18.19 -3.68 -2.58
CA ARG A 46 -19.06 -3.88 -1.41
C ARG A 46 -18.29 -4.07 -0.11
N GLY A 47 -16.98 -4.15 -0.18
CA GLY A 47 -16.14 -4.40 0.98
C GLY A 47 -14.91 -5.20 0.65
N MET A 48 -14.16 -5.51 1.68
CA MET A 48 -12.96 -6.35 1.59
C MET A 48 -13.32 -7.84 1.67
N VAL A 49 -12.36 -8.68 1.31
CA VAL A 49 -12.33 -10.10 1.65
C VAL A 49 -11.12 -10.33 2.54
N LEU A 50 -11.28 -11.07 3.63
CA LEU A 50 -10.15 -11.42 4.49
C LEU A 50 -9.21 -12.40 3.79
N GLY A 51 -7.91 -12.24 4.01
CA GLY A 51 -6.86 -13.15 3.57
C GLY A 51 -5.98 -13.55 4.76
N GLU A 52 -5.23 -14.62 4.61
CA GLU A 52 -4.20 -15.07 5.55
C GLU A 52 -2.86 -15.16 4.83
N GLY A 53 -1.79 -14.98 5.58
CA GLY A 53 -0.44 -15.10 5.06
C GLY A 53 0.57 -14.31 5.86
N ALA A 54 1.79 -14.32 5.36
CA ALA A 54 2.90 -13.59 5.96
C ALA A 54 3.87 -13.11 4.88
N ALA A 55 4.54 -12.00 5.17
CA ALA A 55 5.69 -11.56 4.41
C ALA A 55 6.77 -11.05 5.37
N ALA A 56 8.03 -11.29 5.01
CA ALA A 56 9.18 -10.84 5.77
C ALA A 56 10.22 -10.23 4.84
N LEU A 57 10.89 -9.18 5.33
CA LEU A 57 12.00 -8.51 4.67
C LEU A 57 13.21 -8.53 5.60
N VAL A 58 14.40 -8.66 5.01
CA VAL A 58 15.64 -8.38 5.72
C VAL A 58 16.03 -6.96 5.40
N LEU A 59 15.99 -6.09 6.40
CA LEU A 59 16.52 -4.73 6.32
C LEU A 59 17.97 -4.77 6.78
N GLU A 60 18.84 -4.10 6.05
CA GLU A 60 20.27 -4.13 6.31
C GLU A 60 20.88 -2.75 6.02
N ASP A 61 21.91 -2.39 6.79
CA ASP A 61 22.73 -1.23 6.48
C ASP A 61 23.33 -1.37 5.08
N TYR A 62 23.26 -0.30 4.29
CA TYR A 62 23.63 -0.34 2.89
C TYR A 62 25.10 -0.74 2.67
N GLU A 63 26.02 -0.14 3.43
CA GLU A 63 27.44 -0.45 3.28
C GLU A 63 27.77 -1.87 3.78
N HIS A 64 27.09 -2.34 4.81
CA HIS A 64 27.22 -3.71 5.27
C HIS A 64 26.74 -4.71 4.21
N ALA A 65 25.58 -4.47 3.58
CA ALA A 65 25.04 -5.30 2.50
C ALA A 65 26.01 -5.37 1.30
N ARG A 66 26.53 -4.21 0.87
CA ARG A 66 27.51 -4.12 -0.21
C ARG A 66 28.81 -4.87 0.11
N ALA A 67 29.34 -4.69 1.32
CA ALA A 67 30.61 -5.29 1.72
C ALA A 67 30.59 -6.83 1.67
N ARG A 68 29.43 -7.44 1.93
CA ARG A 68 29.25 -8.91 1.84
C ARG A 68 28.75 -9.40 0.46
N GLY A 69 28.58 -8.50 -0.52
CA GLY A 69 28.08 -8.85 -1.85
C GLY A 69 26.62 -9.26 -1.90
N ALA A 70 25.77 -8.70 -1.01
CA ALA A 70 24.34 -9.02 -0.99
C ALA A 70 23.63 -8.52 -2.26
N HIS A 71 22.63 -9.26 -2.72
CA HIS A 71 21.67 -8.76 -3.67
C HIS A 71 20.72 -7.79 -2.96
N ILE A 72 20.75 -6.52 -3.33
CA ILE A 72 19.90 -5.48 -2.75
C ILE A 72 18.68 -5.29 -3.67
N PHE A 73 17.50 -5.60 -3.18
CA PHE A 73 16.24 -5.48 -3.95
C PHE A 73 15.77 -4.04 -4.11
N ALA A 74 15.96 -3.22 -3.08
CA ALA A 74 15.61 -1.81 -3.07
C ALA A 74 16.22 -1.12 -1.83
N GLU A 75 16.30 0.19 -1.85
CA GLU A 75 16.51 1.01 -0.67
C GLU A 75 15.15 1.39 -0.06
N LEU A 76 14.95 1.16 1.24
CA LEU A 76 13.82 1.72 1.98
C LEU A 76 14.15 3.18 2.30
N ALA A 77 13.70 4.08 1.43
CA ALA A 77 14.15 5.46 1.38
C ALA A 77 13.32 6.40 2.24
N GLY A 78 12.00 6.15 2.38
CA GLY A 78 11.11 7.09 3.06
C GLY A 78 10.03 6.42 3.88
N TYR A 79 9.62 7.13 4.95
CA TYR A 79 8.56 6.75 5.85
C TYR A 79 7.75 7.96 6.27
N GLY A 80 6.43 7.81 6.27
CA GLY A 80 5.49 8.76 6.84
C GLY A 80 4.42 8.05 7.66
N ALA A 81 4.09 8.59 8.83
CA ALA A 81 3.00 8.07 9.64
C ALA A 81 2.23 9.22 10.30
N THR A 82 0.93 9.06 10.36
CA THR A 82 0.00 10.04 10.96
C THR A 82 -1.13 9.34 11.69
N SER A 83 -1.84 10.10 12.52
CA SER A 83 -3.08 9.66 13.15
C SER A 83 -4.15 10.72 12.94
N ASP A 84 -5.32 10.31 12.43
CA ASP A 84 -6.43 11.23 12.14
C ASP A 84 -7.05 11.83 13.39
N ALA A 85 -7.11 11.06 14.48
CA ALA A 85 -7.85 11.39 15.71
C ALA A 85 -9.29 11.86 15.43
N HIS A 86 -9.92 11.29 14.38
CA HIS A 86 -11.22 11.72 13.87
C HIS A 86 -12.35 10.76 14.24
N HIS A 87 -12.32 9.53 13.75
CA HIS A 87 -13.34 8.52 13.97
C HIS A 87 -12.74 7.12 13.94
N ILE A 88 -13.33 6.17 14.70
CA ILE A 88 -12.76 4.83 14.84
C ILE A 88 -12.77 4.03 13.51
N THR A 89 -13.80 4.19 12.70
CA THR A 89 -13.95 3.43 11.43
C THR A 89 -14.02 4.28 10.18
N ALA A 90 -14.18 5.62 10.31
CA ALA A 90 -14.24 6.53 9.18
C ALA A 90 -12.90 7.27 9.04
N PRO A 91 -12.09 6.97 8.00
CA PRO A 91 -10.82 7.64 7.79
C PRO A 91 -11.03 9.12 7.41
N HIS A 92 -10.03 9.95 7.69
CA HIS A 92 -9.98 11.34 7.25
C HIS A 92 -8.85 11.52 6.24
N GLY A 93 -9.17 11.96 5.02
CA GLY A 93 -8.22 12.05 3.91
C GLY A 93 -6.93 12.83 4.21
N ARG A 94 -6.99 13.87 5.06
CA ARG A 94 -5.81 14.67 5.44
C ARG A 94 -4.72 13.86 6.14
N GLY A 95 -5.08 12.82 6.90
CA GLY A 95 -4.08 11.95 7.53
C GLY A 95 -3.33 11.12 6.49
N ALA A 96 -4.05 10.56 5.54
CA ALA A 96 -3.46 9.84 4.41
C ALA A 96 -2.56 10.76 3.56
N GLU A 97 -3.04 11.97 3.22
CA GLU A 97 -2.26 12.99 2.50
C GLU A 97 -0.95 13.32 3.23
N ALA A 98 -1.04 13.61 4.52
CA ALA A 98 0.13 13.97 5.33
C ALA A 98 1.13 12.80 5.47
N ALA A 99 0.66 11.56 5.58
CA ALA A 99 1.54 10.38 5.62
C ALA A 99 2.30 10.20 4.29
N ILE A 100 1.62 10.35 3.15
CA ILE A 100 2.23 10.28 1.81
C ILE A 100 3.27 11.40 1.65
N GLN A 101 2.91 12.64 1.97
CA GLN A 101 3.82 13.79 1.87
C GLN A 101 5.05 13.63 2.77
N ALA A 102 4.86 13.14 4.00
CA ALA A 102 5.96 12.88 4.93
C ALA A 102 6.91 11.79 4.39
N ALA A 103 6.39 10.73 3.78
CA ALA A 103 7.21 9.69 3.16
C ALA A 103 8.06 10.24 1.99
N HIS A 104 7.46 11.09 1.14
CA HIS A 104 8.20 11.78 0.06
C HIS A 104 9.29 12.70 0.61
N ALA A 105 8.99 13.47 1.64
CA ALA A 105 9.96 14.36 2.27
C ALA A 105 11.12 13.58 2.91
N ASP A 106 10.84 12.48 3.62
CA ASP A 106 11.87 11.62 4.24
C ASP A 106 12.75 10.93 3.18
N ALA A 107 12.16 10.54 2.04
CA ALA A 107 12.89 9.95 0.91
C ALA A 107 13.70 10.97 0.09
N GLY A 108 13.45 12.27 0.26
CA GLY A 108 13.96 13.30 -0.64
C GLY A 108 13.47 13.11 -2.09
N LEU A 109 12.30 12.47 -2.27
CA LEU A 109 11.75 12.15 -3.59
C LEU A 109 10.69 13.19 -3.99
N PRO A 110 10.92 13.97 -5.08
CA PRO A 110 9.94 14.94 -5.57
C PRO A 110 8.60 14.29 -5.96
N LEU A 111 7.50 15.03 -5.77
CA LEU A 111 6.13 14.55 -6.09
C LEU A 111 5.88 14.38 -7.61
N ASP A 112 6.73 14.92 -8.46
CA ASP A 112 6.68 14.77 -9.91
C ASP A 112 7.52 13.59 -10.45
N THR A 113 8.23 12.90 -9.58
CA THR A 113 8.92 11.66 -9.95
C THR A 113 7.88 10.56 -10.16
N PRO A 114 7.80 9.94 -11.36
CA PRO A 114 6.88 8.83 -11.59
C PRO A 114 7.13 7.68 -10.61
N ILE A 115 6.08 7.21 -9.94
CA ILE A 115 6.17 6.20 -8.90
C ILE A 115 5.05 5.17 -9.04
N LEU A 116 5.32 3.91 -8.72
CA LEU A 116 4.30 2.88 -8.59
C LEU A 116 3.66 2.98 -7.19
N ILE A 117 2.36 3.21 -7.14
CA ILE A 117 1.59 3.37 -5.90
C ILE A 117 0.89 2.04 -5.58
N SER A 118 1.35 1.35 -4.55
CA SER A 118 0.60 0.25 -3.93
C SER A 118 -0.38 0.84 -2.94
N SER A 119 -1.64 0.94 -3.37
CA SER A 119 -2.70 1.53 -2.56
C SER A 119 -3.12 0.62 -1.41
N HIS A 120 -3.71 1.21 -0.37
CA HIS A 120 -4.40 0.43 0.64
C HIS A 120 -5.58 -0.34 0.05
N GLY A 121 -6.39 0.29 -0.81
CA GLY A 121 -7.32 -0.33 -1.75
C GLY A 121 -8.10 -1.54 -1.21
N THR A 122 -8.95 -1.33 -0.22
CA THR A 122 -9.68 -2.41 0.47
C THR A 122 -10.89 -2.92 -0.30
N GLY A 123 -11.34 -2.21 -1.34
CA GLY A 123 -12.61 -2.50 -1.99
C GLY A 123 -13.83 -2.03 -1.18
N THR A 124 -13.62 -1.26 -0.12
CA THR A 124 -14.74 -0.63 0.61
C THR A 124 -15.12 0.70 -0.04
N PRO A 125 -16.42 1.05 -0.10
CA PRO A 125 -16.87 2.29 -0.72
C PRO A 125 -16.18 3.54 -0.17
N LEU A 126 -16.00 3.60 1.15
CA LEU A 126 -15.47 4.77 1.84
C LEU A 126 -13.95 4.92 1.65
N ASN A 127 -13.19 3.84 1.94
CA ASN A 127 -11.73 3.91 1.86
C ASN A 127 -11.25 4.29 0.45
N ASP A 128 -11.73 3.59 -0.57
CA ASP A 128 -11.21 3.75 -1.93
C ASP A 128 -11.50 5.16 -2.48
N ARG A 129 -12.66 5.75 -2.12
CA ARG A 129 -12.98 7.13 -2.46
C ARG A 129 -12.05 8.12 -1.74
N ILE A 130 -11.82 7.94 -0.44
CA ILE A 130 -10.96 8.82 0.36
C ILE A 130 -9.50 8.70 -0.09
N GLU A 131 -9.02 7.50 -0.34
CA GLU A 131 -7.66 7.28 -0.83
C GLU A 131 -7.44 7.91 -2.21
N SER A 132 -8.39 7.74 -3.15
CA SER A 132 -8.32 8.40 -4.46
C SER A 132 -8.30 9.92 -4.33
N ALA A 133 -9.12 10.50 -3.44
CA ALA A 133 -9.11 11.94 -3.17
C ALA A 133 -7.77 12.38 -2.58
N ALA A 134 -7.21 11.62 -1.62
CA ALA A 134 -5.91 11.92 -1.03
C ALA A 134 -4.78 11.90 -2.08
N LEU A 135 -4.77 10.90 -2.97
CA LEU A 135 -3.81 10.85 -4.08
C LEU A 135 -3.94 12.06 -5.01
N ARG A 136 -5.16 12.45 -5.38
CA ARG A 136 -5.38 13.66 -6.19
C ARG A 136 -4.90 14.93 -5.49
N ASN A 137 -5.17 15.07 -4.20
CA ASN A 137 -4.75 16.23 -3.42
C ASN A 137 -3.24 16.34 -3.28
N VAL A 138 -2.54 15.21 -3.11
CA VAL A 138 -1.08 15.17 -2.99
C VAL A 138 -0.38 15.42 -4.32
N TYR A 139 -0.82 14.74 -5.38
CA TYR A 139 -0.09 14.76 -6.65
C TYR A 139 -0.64 15.77 -7.68
N GLY A 140 -1.91 16.20 -7.53
CA GLY A 140 -2.55 17.12 -8.48
C GLY A 140 -2.50 16.57 -9.92
N ASP A 141 -2.20 17.43 -10.89
CA ASP A 141 -2.09 17.06 -12.30
C ASP A 141 -1.00 16.02 -12.58
N ARG A 142 -0.02 15.89 -11.68
CA ARG A 142 1.07 14.90 -11.79
C ARG A 142 0.60 13.47 -11.53
N LEU A 143 -0.59 13.30 -10.92
CA LEU A 143 -1.12 11.97 -10.61
C LEU A 143 -1.17 11.05 -11.85
N ALA A 144 -1.43 11.60 -13.03
CA ALA A 144 -1.46 10.85 -14.29
C ALA A 144 -0.12 10.17 -14.67
N GLN A 145 1.00 10.63 -14.12
CA GLN A 145 2.33 10.08 -14.38
C GLN A 145 2.60 8.79 -13.61
N HIS A 146 1.85 8.55 -12.54
CA HIS A 146 1.97 7.38 -11.68
C HIS A 146 1.13 6.22 -12.20
N ARG A 147 1.21 5.08 -11.51
CA ARG A 147 0.25 3.96 -11.64
C ARG A 147 -0.12 3.48 -10.25
N VAL A 148 -1.39 3.18 -10.08
CA VAL A 148 -1.96 2.69 -8.82
C VAL A 148 -2.33 1.23 -8.98
N ILE A 149 -1.80 0.39 -8.10
CA ILE A 149 -2.14 -1.03 -7.96
C ILE A 149 -2.85 -1.28 -6.64
N ALA A 150 -3.70 -2.30 -6.60
CA ALA A 150 -4.43 -2.73 -5.41
C ALA A 150 -4.41 -4.26 -5.32
N THR A 151 -3.40 -4.78 -4.68
CA THR A 151 -3.10 -6.23 -4.66
C THR A 151 -4.05 -7.03 -3.78
N LYS A 152 -4.84 -6.37 -2.91
CA LYS A 152 -5.92 -7.02 -2.15
C LYS A 152 -6.98 -7.67 -3.05
N SER A 153 -7.09 -7.25 -4.31
CA SER A 153 -7.91 -7.93 -5.31
C SER A 153 -7.47 -9.38 -5.59
N SER A 154 -6.21 -9.70 -5.30
CA SER A 154 -5.60 -11.03 -5.55
C SER A 154 -5.55 -11.90 -4.29
N HIS A 155 -5.15 -11.32 -3.15
CA HIS A 155 -4.85 -12.08 -1.94
C HIS A 155 -5.78 -11.77 -0.76
N GLY A 156 -6.74 -10.86 -0.95
CA GLY A 156 -7.58 -10.39 0.14
C GLY A 156 -6.84 -9.43 1.08
N HIS A 157 -7.48 -9.08 2.18
CA HIS A 157 -6.91 -8.21 3.19
C HIS A 157 -6.31 -9.03 4.33
N LEU A 158 -4.99 -9.07 4.39
CA LEU A 158 -4.24 -9.80 5.44
C LEU A 158 -4.10 -8.98 6.73
N ILE A 159 -4.91 -8.01 6.98
CA ILE A 159 -4.89 -7.17 8.19
C ILE A 159 -3.46 -6.87 8.66
N GLY A 160 -2.92 -7.60 9.65
CA GLY A 160 -1.57 -7.41 10.19
C GLY A 160 -0.43 -7.82 9.25
N GLY A 161 -0.69 -8.72 8.28
CA GLY A 161 0.28 -9.15 7.27
C GLY A 161 0.30 -8.28 6.00
N GLY A 162 -0.75 -7.47 5.78
CA GLY A 162 -1.00 -6.79 4.50
C GLY A 162 0.11 -5.83 4.09
N GLY A 163 0.52 -4.94 4.99
CA GLY A 163 1.53 -3.92 4.65
C GLY A 163 2.88 -4.51 4.22
N ALA A 164 3.32 -5.58 4.86
CA ALA A 164 4.56 -6.26 4.49
C ALA A 164 4.43 -6.94 3.12
N LEU A 165 3.33 -7.66 2.86
CA LEU A 165 3.09 -8.34 1.59
C LEU A 165 2.97 -7.33 0.43
N GLU A 166 2.26 -6.25 0.63
CA GLU A 166 2.06 -5.20 -0.37
C GLU A 166 3.37 -4.49 -0.73
N LEU A 167 4.21 -4.18 0.27
CA LEU A 167 5.53 -3.61 0.01
C LEU A 167 6.44 -4.59 -0.76
N VAL A 168 6.48 -5.87 -0.36
CA VAL A 168 7.24 -6.91 -1.10
C VAL A 168 6.74 -7.00 -2.54
N THR A 169 5.42 -7.06 -2.75
CA THR A 169 4.84 -7.16 -4.08
C THR A 169 5.18 -5.94 -4.95
N ALA A 170 5.10 -4.73 -4.38
CA ALA A 170 5.44 -3.50 -5.09
C ALA A 170 6.92 -3.44 -5.48
N ILE A 171 7.84 -3.83 -4.59
CA ILE A 171 9.28 -3.92 -4.89
C ILE A 171 9.55 -4.94 -6.00
N GLN A 172 8.92 -6.12 -5.94
CA GLN A 172 9.06 -7.15 -6.97
C GLN A 172 8.51 -6.67 -8.33
N ALA A 173 7.36 -6.00 -8.33
CA ALA A 173 6.78 -5.39 -9.53
C ALA A 173 7.70 -4.34 -10.16
N MET A 174 8.27 -3.46 -9.33
CA MET A 174 9.27 -2.47 -9.74
C MET A 174 10.49 -3.14 -10.38
N ASN A 175 11.05 -4.16 -9.74
CA ASN A 175 12.25 -4.85 -10.22
C ASN A 175 12.00 -5.63 -11.51
N ALA A 176 10.81 -6.20 -11.67
CA ALA A 176 10.40 -6.87 -12.89
C ALA A 176 10.03 -5.93 -14.04
N GLY A 177 9.85 -4.63 -13.79
CA GLY A 177 9.36 -3.69 -14.79
C GLY A 177 7.91 -3.94 -15.20
N VAL A 178 7.11 -4.47 -14.29
CA VAL A 178 5.72 -4.88 -14.53
C VAL A 178 4.79 -4.20 -13.55
N VAL A 179 3.70 -3.65 -14.05
CA VAL A 179 2.58 -3.17 -13.23
C VAL A 179 1.49 -4.24 -13.20
N PRO A 180 1.24 -4.90 -12.07
CA PRO A 180 0.19 -5.91 -11.98
C PRO A 180 -1.20 -5.30 -12.08
N ALA A 181 -2.14 -6.04 -12.70
CA ALA A 181 -3.52 -5.60 -12.82
C ALA A 181 -4.27 -5.64 -11.48
N ILE A 182 -5.19 -4.71 -11.30
CA ILE A 182 -6.24 -4.80 -10.29
C ILE A 182 -7.29 -5.78 -10.80
N LEU A 183 -7.54 -6.84 -10.05
CA LEU A 183 -8.44 -7.92 -10.47
C LEU A 183 -9.91 -7.64 -10.07
N ASN A 184 -10.80 -8.46 -10.63
CA ASN A 184 -12.24 -8.52 -10.30
C ASN A 184 -13.04 -7.25 -10.61
N SER A 185 -12.49 -6.28 -11.34
CA SER A 185 -13.19 -5.03 -11.65
C SER A 185 -14.42 -5.27 -12.54
N LEU A 186 -15.50 -4.57 -12.23
CA LEU A 186 -16.70 -4.44 -13.07
C LEU A 186 -16.77 -3.10 -13.81
N GLY A 187 -15.68 -2.34 -13.78
CA GLY A 187 -15.52 -1.01 -14.33
C GLY A 187 -15.07 -0.01 -13.26
N PRO A 188 -14.46 1.12 -13.68
CA PRO A 188 -14.00 2.15 -12.75
C PRO A 188 -15.16 2.85 -12.06
N ASP A 189 -14.99 3.20 -10.79
CA ASP A 189 -15.91 4.07 -10.08
C ASP A 189 -15.52 5.55 -10.29
N PRO A 190 -16.41 6.39 -10.85
CA PRO A 190 -16.12 7.82 -11.04
C PRO A 190 -15.79 8.58 -9.74
N GLU A 191 -16.27 8.12 -8.59
CA GLU A 191 -15.93 8.72 -7.29
C GLU A 191 -14.55 8.31 -6.77
N ALA A 192 -13.92 7.31 -7.38
CA ALA A 192 -12.62 6.77 -7.01
C ALA A 192 -11.60 6.85 -8.15
N GLU A 193 -11.59 7.95 -8.89
CA GLU A 193 -10.68 8.17 -10.00
C GLU A 193 -9.24 8.30 -9.55
N ALA A 194 -8.39 7.45 -10.16
CA ALA A 194 -6.94 7.47 -10.07
C ALA A 194 -6.37 6.75 -11.31
N PRO A 195 -5.07 6.84 -11.61
CA PRO A 195 -4.44 6.12 -12.72
C PRO A 195 -4.29 4.62 -12.40
N LEU A 196 -5.42 3.94 -12.26
CA LEU A 196 -5.55 2.56 -11.83
C LEU A 196 -5.10 1.58 -12.92
N ALA A 197 -4.32 0.58 -12.53
CA ALA A 197 -3.85 -0.47 -13.44
C ALA A 197 -4.92 -1.56 -13.61
N TRP A 198 -5.87 -1.36 -14.51
CA TRP A 198 -6.92 -2.33 -14.80
C TRP A 198 -6.44 -3.53 -15.64
N VAL A 199 -5.30 -3.38 -16.28
CA VAL A 199 -4.63 -4.44 -17.05
C VAL A 199 -3.16 -4.48 -16.64
N ARG A 200 -2.52 -5.63 -16.84
CA ARG A 200 -1.07 -5.76 -16.67
C ARG A 200 -0.35 -4.91 -17.71
N GLU A 201 0.61 -4.11 -17.27
CA GLU A 201 1.42 -3.23 -18.13
C GLU A 201 2.91 -3.59 -17.99
N GLU A 202 3.66 -3.55 -19.09
CA GLU A 202 5.12 -3.50 -19.09
C GLU A 202 5.52 -2.04 -18.91
N ARG A 203 5.85 -1.64 -17.68
CA ARG A 203 6.24 -0.28 -17.35
C ARG A 203 7.14 -0.27 -16.14
N SER A 204 8.30 0.39 -16.28
CA SER A 204 9.27 0.53 -15.21
C SER A 204 9.04 1.81 -14.40
N PHE A 205 9.29 1.68 -13.11
CA PHE A 205 9.37 2.78 -12.15
C PHE A 205 10.65 2.62 -11.34
N ASP A 206 11.25 3.72 -10.93
CA ASP A 206 12.46 3.71 -10.09
C ASP A 206 12.14 3.79 -8.60
N ALA A 207 10.89 4.00 -8.26
CA ALA A 207 10.42 4.01 -6.90
C ALA A 207 8.98 3.47 -6.79
N VAL A 208 8.66 2.97 -5.61
CA VAL A 208 7.32 2.54 -5.20
C VAL A 208 6.95 3.22 -3.89
N ILE A 209 5.67 3.53 -3.71
CA ILE A 209 5.09 3.88 -2.42
C ILE A 209 4.05 2.85 -2.01
N SER A 210 4.09 2.37 -0.78
CA SER A 210 3.10 1.46 -0.21
C SER A 210 2.32 2.15 0.89
N ASN A 211 1.01 2.29 0.70
CA ASN A 211 0.09 2.95 1.62
C ASN A 211 -0.64 1.93 2.49
N SER A 212 -0.73 2.18 3.78
CA SER A 212 -1.52 1.39 4.72
C SER A 212 -2.34 2.31 5.61
N PHE A 213 -3.66 2.19 5.55
CA PHE A 213 -4.60 2.98 6.34
C PHE A 213 -5.44 2.05 7.20
N ALA A 214 -5.60 2.36 8.46
CA ALA A 214 -6.25 1.48 9.41
C ALA A 214 -7.37 2.18 10.19
N PHE A 215 -8.29 1.39 10.71
CA PHE A 215 -9.25 1.85 11.70
C PHE A 215 -8.52 2.51 12.88
N GLY A 216 -9.17 3.49 13.51
CA GLY A 216 -8.54 4.38 14.48
C GLY A 216 -7.82 5.56 13.84
N GLY A 217 -7.83 5.67 12.50
CA GLY A 217 -7.21 6.76 11.76
C GLY A 217 -5.69 6.67 11.70
N LEU A 218 -5.13 5.47 11.78
CA LEU A 218 -3.70 5.26 11.63
C LEU A 218 -3.35 5.18 10.13
N ASN A 219 -2.42 6.02 9.69
CA ASN A 219 -1.96 6.06 8.31
C ASN A 219 -0.44 5.90 8.27
N ALA A 220 0.03 5.06 7.36
CA ALA A 220 1.44 4.88 7.09
C ALA A 220 1.71 4.81 5.59
N ALA A 221 2.82 5.38 5.16
CA ALA A 221 3.33 5.29 3.80
C ALA A 221 4.82 4.97 3.84
N LEU A 222 5.26 4.03 3.02
CA LEU A 222 6.65 3.62 2.87
C LEU A 222 7.10 3.82 1.42
N ILE A 223 8.24 4.45 1.21
CA ILE A 223 8.85 4.56 -0.12
C ILE A 223 10.08 3.67 -0.20
N ALA A 224 10.10 2.81 -1.21
CA ALA A 224 11.28 2.07 -1.63
C ALA A 224 11.71 2.52 -3.03
N ARG A 225 13.02 2.57 -3.29
CA ARG A 225 13.57 2.95 -4.60
C ARG A 225 14.65 1.99 -5.07
N ARG A 226 14.91 1.98 -6.38
CA ARG A 226 16.02 1.24 -6.97
C ARG A 226 17.35 1.70 -6.40
N VAL A 227 18.33 0.81 -6.38
CA VAL A 227 19.71 1.04 -5.98
C VAL A 227 20.61 0.99 -7.21
#